data_e27499e63fe6fb5c4253dd7640d81cec
#
_entry.id   e27499e63fe6fb5c4253dd7640d81cec
#
_cell.length_a   1.000
_cell.length_b   1.000
_cell.length_c   1.000
_cell.angle_alpha   90.00
_cell.angle_beta   90.00
_cell.angle_gamma   90.00
#
_symmetry.space_group_name_H-M   'P 1'
#
loop_
_entity.id
_entity.type
_entity.pdbx_description
1 polymer ?
#
loop_
_entity_poly.entity_id
_entity_poly.type
_entity_poly.pdbx_seq_one_letter_code
_entity_poly.pdbx_strand_id
1 'polypeptide(L)'
;MMEPTGSTTSIDPLAEMLERFENDTCYRVDALIKQTQVERTERVYRLGADGAQETGPFIRKYIDRQSGLGEVYQLLFDKQQAGRRLNHVPHILDCGLIGDKLVVVMETAPGKTLAACVEALSGQKERLDFTQRVFPELCDAVEEPHTAFERPIIHRDITPTNVMVDLDEGKGHAPCVMLLDFGISRVFKPQADHDTAYLGTRPYAPPEQCGFGQTSVQTDVYALGAVLFYCLTGRSMSNNDRLIDYADPSIPGDLRLVIAKTCALDAKDRYTSARDLKVAFEACPSVRAVMRARLQNPAPARPPVADERQANDSPEQSPRPHGAVLALLARLPDAIPIWICRVWNAFIALNWVLYAYASWFTTSQALPEGTPFWLNRCYATFYVLLFSSIAYVLYDKRRLFARLGLKHHRSLPHQIIRCVLIILASLAILLAINVTYTVAIS
;
A
#
# COMPACT_ATOMS: atom_id res chain seq x y z
N MET A 1 -64.43 -17.42 8.59
CA MET A 1 -63.06 -17.74 8.21
C MET A 1 -62.68 -16.79 7.08
N MET A 2 -62.00 -15.69 7.44
CA MET A 2 -61.47 -14.72 6.44
C MET A 2 -59.94 -14.87 6.54
N GLU A 3 -59.32 -15.28 5.41
CA GLU A 3 -57.87 -15.26 5.23
C GLU A 3 -57.36 -13.83 5.10
N PRO A 4 -56.26 -13.45 5.71
CA PRO A 4 -55.64 -12.16 5.45
C PRO A 4 -54.79 -12.27 4.18
N THR A 5 -55.24 -11.62 3.11
CA THR A 5 -54.43 -11.35 1.90
C THR A 5 -53.31 -10.38 2.25
N GLY A 6 -52.12 -10.92 2.52
CA GLY A 6 -50.89 -10.15 2.59
C GLY A 6 -50.52 -9.66 1.18
N SER A 7 -50.76 -8.40 0.88
CA SER A 7 -50.21 -7.73 -0.31
C SER A 7 -48.72 -7.49 -0.10
N THR A 8 -47.89 -8.40 -0.58
CA THR A 8 -46.50 -8.09 -0.90
C THR A 8 -46.50 -7.07 -2.04
N THR A 9 -46.34 -5.80 -1.75
CA THR A 9 -46.03 -4.76 -2.72
C THR A 9 -44.70 -5.13 -3.37
N SER A 10 -44.77 -5.77 -4.53
CA SER A 10 -43.59 -5.91 -5.41
C SER A 10 -43.23 -4.50 -5.87
N ILE A 11 -42.19 -3.93 -5.28
CA ILE A 11 -41.58 -2.68 -5.76
C ILE A 11 -41.12 -2.96 -7.18
N ASP A 12 -41.55 -2.12 -8.13
CA ASP A 12 -41.15 -2.22 -9.53
C ASP A 12 -39.61 -2.03 -9.61
N PRO A 13 -38.83 -3.01 -10.08
CA PRO A 13 -37.38 -2.88 -10.16
C PRO A 13 -36.90 -1.67 -10.98
N LEU A 14 -37.73 -1.22 -11.93
CA LEU A 14 -37.44 -0.03 -12.73
C LEU A 14 -37.64 1.26 -11.92
N ALA A 15 -38.68 1.32 -11.10
CA ALA A 15 -38.92 2.46 -10.20
C ALA A 15 -37.80 2.59 -9.17
N GLU A 16 -37.35 1.51 -8.56
CA GLU A 16 -36.22 1.50 -7.63
C GLU A 16 -34.93 1.96 -8.31
N MET A 17 -34.68 1.52 -9.54
CA MET A 17 -33.49 1.93 -10.31
C MET A 17 -33.53 3.42 -10.65
N LEU A 18 -34.68 3.97 -11.03
CA LEU A 18 -34.86 5.40 -11.33
C LEU A 18 -34.67 6.26 -10.09
N GLU A 19 -35.26 5.86 -8.96
CA GLU A 19 -35.09 6.56 -7.68
C GLU A 19 -33.60 6.58 -7.24
N ARG A 20 -32.87 5.48 -7.43
CA ARG A 20 -31.42 5.42 -7.12
C ARG A 20 -30.62 6.31 -8.06
N PHE A 21 -30.98 6.38 -9.34
CA PHE A 21 -30.32 7.26 -10.30
C PHE A 21 -30.53 8.74 -9.94
N GLU A 22 -31.74 9.11 -9.56
CA GLU A 22 -32.07 10.46 -9.09
C GLU A 22 -31.29 10.79 -7.81
N ASN A 23 -31.25 9.88 -6.84
CA ASN A 23 -30.47 10.04 -5.62
C ASN A 23 -28.96 10.20 -5.89
N ASP A 24 -28.41 9.51 -6.89
CA ASP A 24 -26.98 9.63 -7.24
C ASP A 24 -26.63 11.02 -7.78
N THR A 25 -27.57 11.69 -8.47
CA THR A 25 -27.37 13.05 -8.99
C THR A 25 -27.42 14.13 -7.91
N CYS A 26 -27.93 13.81 -6.72
CA CYS A 26 -27.99 14.73 -5.58
C CYS A 26 -26.63 14.90 -4.85
N TYR A 27 -25.55 14.29 -5.35
CA TYR A 27 -24.24 14.40 -4.76
C TYR A 27 -23.29 15.27 -5.60
N ARG A 28 -22.69 16.28 -4.97
CA ARG A 28 -21.58 17.05 -5.54
C ARG A 28 -20.26 16.35 -5.23
N VAL A 29 -19.46 16.07 -6.26
CA VAL A 29 -18.11 15.51 -6.10
C VAL A 29 -17.17 16.61 -5.62
N ASP A 30 -16.48 16.34 -4.50
CA ASP A 30 -15.45 17.20 -3.94
C ASP A 30 -14.05 16.74 -4.36
N ALA A 31 -13.76 15.46 -4.25
CA ALA A 31 -12.46 14.91 -4.63
C ALA A 31 -12.57 13.48 -5.16
N LEU A 32 -11.73 13.16 -6.14
CA LEU A 32 -11.51 11.78 -6.58
C LEU A 32 -10.39 11.19 -5.70
N ILE A 33 -10.72 10.13 -4.93
CA ILE A 33 -9.78 9.47 -4.00
C ILE A 33 -9.01 8.35 -4.71
N LYS A 34 -9.74 7.50 -5.47
CA LYS A 34 -9.18 6.32 -6.13
C LYS A 34 -9.91 6.09 -7.45
N GLN A 35 -9.17 5.70 -8.48
CA GLN A 35 -9.75 5.24 -9.74
C GLN A 35 -8.92 4.10 -10.30
N THR A 36 -9.59 2.99 -10.58
CA THR A 36 -9.04 1.81 -11.27
C THR A 36 -9.96 1.45 -12.43
N GLN A 37 -9.67 0.35 -13.13
CA GLN A 37 -10.54 -0.13 -14.19
C GLN A 37 -11.90 -0.64 -13.68
N VAL A 38 -11.95 -1.12 -12.41
CA VAL A 38 -13.11 -1.78 -11.81
C VAL A 38 -13.73 -1.01 -10.65
N GLU A 39 -13.09 0.03 -10.15
CA GLU A 39 -13.53 0.79 -8.98
C GLU A 39 -13.21 2.27 -9.11
N ARG A 40 -14.17 3.13 -8.73
CA ARG A 40 -13.99 4.56 -8.55
C ARG A 40 -14.48 4.94 -7.16
N THR A 41 -13.66 5.65 -6.38
CA THR A 41 -13.98 6.14 -5.02
C THR A 41 -13.83 7.64 -4.98
N GLU A 42 -14.87 8.33 -4.49
CA GLU A 42 -14.97 9.78 -4.43
C GLU A 42 -15.33 10.24 -3.03
N ARG A 43 -14.90 11.45 -2.69
CA ARG A 43 -15.46 12.23 -1.58
C ARG A 43 -16.57 13.12 -2.13
N VAL A 44 -17.75 13.06 -1.51
CA VAL A 44 -18.94 13.75 -2.00
C VAL A 44 -19.69 14.47 -0.89
N TYR A 45 -20.45 15.50 -1.24
CA TYR A 45 -21.41 16.14 -0.39
C TYR A 45 -22.81 15.95 -0.96
N ARG A 46 -23.78 15.63 -0.11
CA ARG A 46 -25.17 15.53 -0.50
C ARG A 46 -25.81 16.92 -0.51
N LEU A 47 -26.41 17.27 -1.63
CA LEU A 47 -27.15 18.52 -1.81
C LEU A 47 -28.56 18.36 -1.21
N GLY A 48 -29.01 19.37 -0.46
CA GLY A 48 -30.41 19.47 -0.04
C GLY A 48 -31.33 19.73 -1.22
N ALA A 49 -32.65 19.56 -1.02
CA ALA A 49 -33.68 19.74 -2.06
C ALA A 49 -33.68 21.15 -2.68
N ASP A 50 -33.21 22.15 -1.95
CA ASP A 50 -33.05 23.52 -2.39
C ASP A 50 -31.71 23.85 -3.01
N GLY A 51 -30.77 22.88 -3.04
CA GLY A 51 -29.38 23.04 -3.51
C GLY A 51 -28.51 23.95 -2.64
N ALA A 52 -29.04 24.51 -1.56
CA ALA A 52 -28.34 25.49 -0.71
C ALA A 52 -27.68 24.86 0.52
N GLN A 53 -28.19 23.73 1.02
CA GLN A 53 -27.60 23.00 2.16
C GLN A 53 -26.81 21.80 1.66
N GLU A 54 -25.55 21.70 2.10
CA GLU A 54 -24.71 20.53 1.86
C GLU A 54 -24.52 19.74 3.16
N THR A 55 -24.65 18.42 3.07
CA THR A 55 -24.34 17.49 4.17
C THR A 55 -23.23 16.55 3.78
N GLY A 56 -22.38 16.17 4.71
CA GLY A 56 -21.21 15.32 4.46
C GLY A 56 -19.96 15.84 5.21
N PRO A 57 -18.76 15.47 4.75
CA PRO A 57 -18.49 14.66 3.56
C PRO A 57 -18.86 13.19 3.71
N PHE A 58 -19.18 12.54 2.58
CA PHE A 58 -19.40 11.10 2.45
C PHE A 58 -18.41 10.50 1.47
N ILE A 59 -18.24 9.19 1.55
CA ILE A 59 -17.48 8.40 0.57
C ILE A 59 -18.47 7.68 -0.35
N ARG A 60 -18.32 7.89 -1.66
CA ARG A 60 -19.10 7.19 -2.67
C ARG A 60 -18.20 6.31 -3.51
N LYS A 61 -18.55 5.02 -3.63
CA LYS A 61 -17.83 4.03 -4.44
C LYS A 61 -18.70 3.53 -5.56
N TYR A 62 -18.11 3.40 -6.75
CA TYR A 62 -18.66 2.69 -7.89
C TYR A 62 -17.81 1.47 -8.16
N ILE A 63 -18.39 0.29 -8.15
CA ILE A 63 -17.69 -0.97 -8.34
C ILE A 63 -18.35 -1.69 -9.52
N ASP A 64 -17.55 -2.12 -10.50
CA ASP A 64 -18.04 -2.91 -11.62
C ASP A 64 -18.55 -4.27 -11.14
N ARG A 65 -19.83 -4.56 -11.37
CA ARG A 65 -20.47 -5.81 -10.95
C ARG A 65 -19.82 -7.05 -11.57
N GLN A 66 -19.31 -6.96 -12.80
CA GLN A 66 -18.68 -8.08 -13.50
C GLN A 66 -17.32 -8.44 -12.87
N SER A 67 -16.74 -7.54 -12.08
CA SER A 67 -15.50 -7.81 -11.36
C SER A 67 -15.63 -8.85 -10.24
N GLY A 68 -16.84 -9.16 -9.76
CA GLY A 68 -17.09 -9.98 -8.56
C GLY A 68 -16.62 -9.34 -7.25
N LEU A 69 -16.34 -8.03 -7.28
CA LEU A 69 -15.92 -7.26 -6.11
C LEU A 69 -17.12 -6.60 -5.42
N GLY A 70 -16.95 -6.28 -4.13
CA GLY A 70 -17.94 -5.49 -3.39
C GLY A 70 -19.17 -6.25 -2.89
N GLU A 71 -19.28 -7.57 -3.10
CA GLU A 71 -20.42 -8.38 -2.64
C GLU A 71 -20.70 -8.21 -1.13
N VAL A 72 -19.67 -7.96 -0.34
CA VAL A 72 -19.78 -7.81 1.11
C VAL A 72 -20.49 -6.51 1.52
N TYR A 73 -20.45 -5.45 0.70
CA TYR A 73 -21.10 -4.18 1.05
C TYR A 73 -22.61 -4.32 1.24
N GLN A 74 -23.27 -5.13 0.44
CA GLN A 74 -24.72 -5.38 0.61
C GLN A 74 -25.00 -6.06 1.96
N LEU A 75 -24.21 -7.07 2.36
CA LEU A 75 -24.36 -7.73 3.65
C LEU A 75 -24.13 -6.80 4.83
N LEU A 76 -23.13 -5.90 4.72
CA LEU A 76 -22.86 -4.89 5.73
C LEU A 76 -24.01 -3.88 5.84
N PHE A 77 -24.52 -3.42 4.71
CA PHE A 77 -25.67 -2.52 4.62
C PHE A 77 -26.93 -3.15 5.26
N ASP A 78 -27.31 -4.35 4.84
CA ASP A 78 -28.49 -5.06 5.36
C ASP A 78 -28.39 -5.27 6.88
N LYS A 79 -27.19 -5.61 7.37
CA LYS A 79 -26.92 -5.77 8.81
C LYS A 79 -27.15 -4.47 9.57
N GLN A 80 -26.65 -3.36 9.04
CA GLN A 80 -26.78 -2.03 9.65
C GLN A 80 -28.24 -1.56 9.61
N GLN A 81 -28.97 -1.79 8.51
CA GLN A 81 -30.39 -1.47 8.39
C GLN A 81 -31.26 -2.28 9.37
N ALA A 82 -30.86 -3.52 9.69
CA ALA A 82 -31.50 -4.34 10.73
C ALA A 82 -31.21 -3.85 12.17
N GLY A 83 -30.62 -2.66 12.34
CA GLY A 83 -30.34 -2.05 13.65
C GLY A 83 -29.10 -2.61 14.35
N ARG A 84 -28.27 -3.44 13.70
CA ARG A 84 -27.02 -3.96 14.24
C ARG A 84 -25.85 -3.16 13.70
N ARG A 85 -25.58 -2.02 14.31
CA ARG A 85 -24.45 -1.17 13.92
C ARG A 85 -23.13 -1.88 14.25
N LEU A 86 -22.22 -1.91 13.28
CA LEU A 86 -20.85 -2.37 13.47
C LEU A 86 -19.99 -1.16 13.91
N ASN A 87 -19.20 -1.32 14.96
CA ASN A 87 -18.45 -0.20 15.55
C ASN A 87 -17.21 0.19 14.76
N HIS A 88 -16.65 -0.78 14.02
CA HIS A 88 -15.38 -0.64 13.33
C HIS A 88 -15.52 -0.59 11.79
N VAL A 89 -16.75 -0.42 11.30
CA VAL A 89 -17.06 -0.32 9.88
C VAL A 89 -17.83 0.99 9.66
N PRO A 90 -17.48 1.82 8.66
CA PRO A 90 -18.22 3.03 8.34
C PRO A 90 -19.71 2.74 8.12
N HIS A 91 -20.59 3.62 8.60
CA HIS A 91 -22.00 3.46 8.36
C HIS A 91 -22.33 3.64 6.88
N ILE A 92 -22.95 2.63 6.29
CA ILE A 92 -23.39 2.63 4.89
C ILE A 92 -24.77 3.26 4.84
N LEU A 93 -24.90 4.35 4.10
CA LEU A 93 -26.13 5.12 3.95
C LEU A 93 -26.98 4.57 2.81
N ASP A 94 -26.32 4.12 1.74
CA ASP A 94 -26.97 3.51 0.58
C ASP A 94 -26.07 2.47 -0.06
N CYS A 95 -26.67 1.39 -0.56
CA CYS A 95 -25.97 0.32 -1.28
C CYS A 95 -26.92 -0.28 -2.32
N GLY A 96 -26.58 -0.19 -3.60
CA GLY A 96 -27.42 -0.76 -4.64
C GLY A 96 -26.86 -0.60 -6.05
N LEU A 97 -27.58 -1.11 -7.01
CA LEU A 97 -27.15 -1.13 -8.41
C LEU A 97 -27.65 0.09 -9.19
N ILE A 98 -26.75 0.72 -9.93
CA ILE A 98 -27.06 1.71 -10.96
C ILE A 98 -26.43 1.20 -12.26
N GLY A 99 -27.26 0.69 -13.18
CA GLY A 99 -26.80 0.03 -14.39
C GLY A 99 -25.99 -1.23 -14.08
N ASP A 100 -24.74 -1.27 -14.53
CA ASP A 100 -23.77 -2.36 -14.32
C ASP A 100 -22.85 -2.16 -13.11
N LYS A 101 -23.08 -1.09 -12.32
CA LYS A 101 -22.22 -0.74 -11.18
C LYS A 101 -22.96 -0.88 -9.86
N LEU A 102 -22.27 -1.48 -8.88
CA LEU A 102 -22.66 -1.37 -7.48
C LEU A 102 -22.22 0.01 -6.99
N VAL A 103 -23.16 0.80 -6.48
CA VAL A 103 -22.90 2.09 -5.86
C VAL A 103 -23.08 1.97 -4.36
N VAL A 104 -22.07 2.41 -3.61
CA VAL A 104 -22.08 2.39 -2.14
C VAL A 104 -21.77 3.79 -1.65
N VAL A 105 -22.63 4.33 -0.80
CA VAL A 105 -22.44 5.62 -0.12
C VAL A 105 -22.31 5.37 1.38
N MET A 106 -21.24 5.89 1.99
CA MET A 106 -20.97 5.67 3.40
C MET A 106 -20.45 6.93 4.10
N GLU A 107 -20.57 6.98 5.41
CA GLU A 107 -19.97 8.04 6.22
C GLU A 107 -18.45 8.04 6.08
N THR A 108 -17.84 9.23 6.18
CA THR A 108 -16.39 9.36 6.26
C THR A 108 -15.92 8.91 7.63
N ALA A 109 -14.99 7.99 7.69
CA ALA A 109 -14.36 7.55 8.93
C ALA A 109 -13.55 8.71 9.56
N PRO A 110 -13.64 8.93 10.87
CA PRO A 110 -12.91 9.99 11.56
C PRO A 110 -11.42 9.69 11.68
N GLY A 111 -10.61 10.70 11.96
CA GLY A 111 -9.19 10.58 12.25
C GLY A 111 -8.30 10.58 11.01
N LYS A 112 -7.18 9.87 11.09
CA LYS A 112 -6.17 9.76 10.03
C LYS A 112 -5.92 8.29 9.70
N THR A 113 -5.36 8.01 8.53
CA THR A 113 -4.92 6.64 8.23
C THR A 113 -3.84 6.19 9.20
N LEU A 114 -3.81 4.92 9.54
CA LEU A 114 -2.75 4.32 10.35
C LEU A 114 -1.35 4.61 9.76
N ALA A 115 -1.25 4.62 8.42
CA ALA A 115 -0.03 5.02 7.73
C ALA A 115 0.40 6.44 8.12
N ALA A 116 -0.50 7.41 7.99
CA ALA A 116 -0.21 8.81 8.33
C ALA A 116 0.11 9.00 9.82
N CYS A 117 -0.54 8.23 10.70
CA CYS A 117 -0.23 8.26 12.13
C CYS A 117 1.20 7.76 12.40
N VAL A 118 1.60 6.62 11.83
CA VAL A 118 2.92 6.02 12.04
C VAL A 118 4.03 6.86 11.40
N GLU A 119 3.81 7.43 10.23
CA GLU A 119 4.75 8.32 9.53
C GLU A 119 5.04 9.61 10.34
N ALA A 120 4.09 10.08 11.14
CA ALA A 120 4.27 11.24 12.01
C ALA A 120 5.12 10.94 13.26
N LEU A 121 5.40 9.67 13.58
CA LEU A 121 6.15 9.26 14.77
C LEU A 121 7.65 9.23 14.49
N SER A 122 8.43 9.93 15.32
CA SER A 122 9.87 10.12 15.09
C SER A 122 10.76 9.05 15.72
N GLY A 123 10.28 8.30 16.72
CA GLY A 123 11.11 7.42 17.53
C GLY A 123 10.51 6.06 17.85
N GLN A 124 11.37 5.09 18.19
CA GLN A 124 10.97 3.73 18.59
C GLN A 124 10.01 3.73 19.78
N LYS A 125 10.28 4.55 20.79
CA LYS A 125 9.45 4.65 21.99
C LYS A 125 8.05 5.15 21.67
N GLU A 126 7.95 6.18 20.82
CA GLU A 126 6.66 6.73 20.36
C GLU A 126 5.86 5.70 19.56
N ARG A 127 6.54 4.94 18.67
CA ARG A 127 5.89 3.87 17.92
C ARG A 127 5.39 2.75 18.82
N LEU A 128 6.16 2.34 19.82
CA LEU A 128 5.73 1.31 20.76
C LEU A 128 4.54 1.79 21.61
N ASP A 129 4.56 3.04 22.11
CA ASP A 129 3.43 3.62 22.87
C ASP A 129 2.17 3.74 22.01
N PHE A 130 2.31 4.21 20.78
CA PHE A 130 1.22 4.28 19.81
C PHE A 130 0.66 2.87 19.50
N THR A 131 1.54 1.92 19.16
CA THR A 131 1.16 0.55 18.83
C THR A 131 0.40 -0.12 19.95
N GLN A 132 0.83 0.06 21.18
CA GLN A 132 0.16 -0.49 22.36
C GLN A 132 -1.28 0.02 22.53
N ARG A 133 -1.53 1.26 22.14
CA ARG A 133 -2.88 1.86 22.24
C ARG A 133 -3.80 1.41 21.11
N VAL A 134 -3.25 1.32 19.91
CA VAL A 134 -4.03 1.16 18.67
C VAL A 134 -4.19 -0.30 18.26
N PHE A 135 -3.17 -1.13 18.48
CA PHE A 135 -3.17 -2.50 17.98
C PHE A 135 -4.24 -3.41 18.62
N PRO A 136 -4.54 -3.33 19.93
CA PRO A 136 -5.66 -4.05 20.51
C PRO A 136 -7.02 -3.69 19.87
N GLU A 137 -7.27 -2.40 19.64
CA GLU A 137 -8.48 -1.92 18.99
C GLU A 137 -8.55 -2.35 17.51
N LEU A 138 -7.40 -2.41 16.84
CA LEU A 138 -7.33 -2.94 15.48
C LEU A 138 -7.65 -4.45 15.44
N CYS A 139 -7.21 -5.21 16.42
CA CYS A 139 -7.61 -6.62 16.55
C CYS A 139 -9.11 -6.75 16.75
N ASP A 140 -9.73 -5.92 17.59
CA ASP A 140 -11.19 -5.92 17.80
C ASP A 140 -11.91 -5.51 16.51
N ALA A 141 -11.39 -4.53 15.77
CA ALA A 141 -11.94 -4.11 14.50
C ALA A 141 -11.96 -5.23 13.45
N VAL A 142 -10.93 -6.06 13.42
CA VAL A 142 -10.85 -7.22 12.51
C VAL A 142 -11.70 -8.38 13.00
N GLU A 143 -11.80 -8.60 14.32
CA GLU A 143 -12.63 -9.65 14.91
C GLU A 143 -14.13 -9.41 14.70
N GLU A 144 -14.57 -8.14 14.64
CA GLU A 144 -15.98 -7.79 14.52
C GLU A 144 -16.63 -8.37 13.24
N PRO A 145 -16.14 -8.16 12.00
CA PRO A 145 -16.70 -8.80 10.81
C PRO A 145 -16.52 -10.32 10.79
N HIS A 146 -15.53 -10.89 11.49
CA HIS A 146 -15.37 -12.33 11.61
C HIS A 146 -16.47 -12.99 12.45
N THR A 147 -17.02 -12.27 13.45
CA THR A 147 -17.96 -12.83 14.43
C THR A 147 -19.38 -12.28 14.32
N ALA A 148 -19.57 -11.14 13.66
CA ALA A 148 -20.88 -10.48 13.56
C ALA A 148 -21.87 -11.20 12.63
N PHE A 149 -21.41 -12.10 11.76
CA PHE A 149 -22.20 -12.80 10.75
C PHE A 149 -22.19 -14.32 11.00
N GLU A 150 -23.18 -15.05 10.45
CA GLU A 150 -23.20 -16.53 10.53
C GLU A 150 -21.95 -17.17 9.93
N ARG A 151 -21.41 -16.55 8.90
CA ARG A 151 -20.12 -16.93 8.29
C ARG A 151 -19.18 -15.73 8.34
N PRO A 152 -17.93 -15.94 8.74
CA PRO A 152 -16.95 -14.85 8.81
C PRO A 152 -16.83 -14.09 7.49
N ILE A 153 -16.78 -12.77 7.57
CA ILE A 153 -16.38 -11.89 6.46
C ILE A 153 -14.89 -11.68 6.61
N ILE A 154 -14.12 -12.15 5.61
CA ILE A 154 -12.67 -11.99 5.56
C ILE A 154 -12.34 -10.71 4.78
N HIS A 155 -11.58 -9.80 5.38
CA HIS A 155 -11.30 -8.49 4.80
C HIS A 155 -10.33 -8.57 3.61
N ARG A 156 -9.24 -9.35 3.71
CA ARG A 156 -8.25 -9.65 2.67
C ARG A 156 -7.33 -8.49 2.24
N ASP A 157 -7.58 -7.27 2.71
CA ASP A 157 -6.73 -6.10 2.39
C ASP A 157 -6.53 -5.20 3.63
N ILE A 158 -6.18 -5.79 4.76
CA ILE A 158 -5.80 -5.04 5.96
C ILE A 158 -4.40 -4.47 5.75
N THR A 159 -4.35 -3.16 5.53
CA THR A 159 -3.11 -2.40 5.28
C THR A 159 -3.14 -1.10 6.09
N PRO A 160 -2.00 -0.46 6.35
CA PRO A 160 -1.98 0.81 7.08
C PRO A 160 -2.77 1.95 6.41
N THR A 161 -3.05 1.86 5.12
CA THR A 161 -3.86 2.84 4.37
C THR A 161 -5.35 2.56 4.43
N ASN A 162 -5.74 1.31 4.74
CA ASN A 162 -7.13 0.88 4.85
C ASN A 162 -7.63 0.84 6.31
N VAL A 163 -6.87 1.40 7.24
CA VAL A 163 -7.23 1.52 8.66
C VAL A 163 -7.24 3.00 9.03
N MET A 164 -8.37 3.50 9.53
CA MET A 164 -8.47 4.84 10.12
C MET A 164 -8.33 4.74 11.63
N VAL A 165 -7.63 5.70 12.20
CA VAL A 165 -7.39 5.83 13.64
C VAL A 165 -7.75 7.23 14.08
N ASP A 166 -8.71 7.33 14.99
CA ASP A 166 -9.01 8.56 15.71
C ASP A 166 -8.54 8.43 17.16
N LEU A 167 -7.54 9.23 17.49
CA LEU A 167 -6.89 9.22 18.82
C LEU A 167 -7.56 10.20 19.79
N ASP A 168 -8.77 10.55 19.73
CA ASP A 168 -9.45 11.56 20.58
C ASP A 168 -8.66 11.91 21.87
N GLU A 169 -7.56 12.69 21.69
CA GLU A 169 -6.56 12.97 22.73
C GLU A 169 -7.11 13.81 23.88
N GLY A 170 -8.32 14.35 23.74
CA GLY A 170 -8.95 15.25 24.72
C GLY A 170 -9.88 14.58 25.74
N LYS A 171 -10.41 13.38 25.48
CA LYS A 171 -11.50 12.79 26.28
C LYS A 171 -11.13 11.52 27.04
N GLY A 172 -9.88 11.03 26.94
CA GLY A 172 -9.44 9.83 27.67
C GLY A 172 -10.10 8.52 27.21
N HIS A 173 -10.78 8.54 26.07
CA HIS A 173 -11.36 7.34 25.49
C HIS A 173 -10.31 6.47 24.77
N ALA A 174 -10.61 5.18 24.60
CA ALA A 174 -9.84 4.31 23.73
C ALA A 174 -9.82 4.86 22.30
N PRO A 175 -8.72 4.63 21.52
CA PRO A 175 -8.69 5.01 20.11
C PRO A 175 -9.88 4.41 19.37
N CYS A 176 -10.52 5.19 18.50
CA CYS A 176 -11.49 4.64 17.56
C CYS A 176 -10.75 4.15 16.32
N VAL A 177 -10.90 2.86 16.00
CA VAL A 177 -10.30 2.23 14.82
C VAL A 177 -11.41 1.81 13.87
N MET A 178 -11.30 2.16 12.59
CA MET A 178 -12.25 1.76 11.55
C MET A 178 -11.53 1.11 10.37
N LEU A 179 -12.09 0.01 9.88
CA LEU A 179 -11.64 -0.66 8.66
C LEU A 179 -12.30 -0.03 7.44
N LEU A 180 -11.49 0.25 6.43
CA LEU A 180 -11.93 0.79 5.15
C LEU A 180 -11.75 -0.27 4.06
N ASP A 181 -12.49 -0.08 2.96
CA ASP A 181 -12.30 -0.78 1.69
C ASP A 181 -12.54 -2.30 1.74
N PHE A 182 -13.82 -2.67 1.90
CA PHE A 182 -14.30 -4.05 1.79
C PHE A 182 -14.47 -4.52 0.33
N GLY A 183 -13.84 -3.85 -0.63
CA GLY A 183 -14.01 -4.14 -2.06
C GLY A 183 -13.62 -5.57 -2.45
N ILE A 184 -12.52 -6.10 -1.90
CA ILE A 184 -12.06 -7.47 -2.13
C ILE A 184 -12.42 -8.46 -1.01
N SER A 185 -13.19 -8.02 -0.03
CA SER A 185 -13.64 -8.88 1.08
C SER A 185 -14.60 -9.95 0.60
N ARG A 186 -14.65 -11.07 1.31
CA ARG A 186 -15.56 -12.17 0.97
C ARG A 186 -16.09 -12.87 2.20
N VAL A 187 -17.23 -13.53 2.04
CA VAL A 187 -17.78 -14.48 3.02
C VAL A 187 -17.01 -15.80 2.92
N PHE A 188 -16.58 -16.34 4.05
CA PHE A 188 -15.89 -17.63 4.12
C PHE A 188 -16.78 -18.78 3.61
N LYS A 189 -16.26 -19.61 2.69
CA LYS A 189 -16.96 -20.78 2.12
C LYS A 189 -16.17 -22.04 2.47
N PRO A 190 -16.60 -22.87 3.44
CA PRO A 190 -15.83 -24.02 3.95
C PRO A 190 -15.47 -25.08 2.90
N GLN A 191 -16.18 -25.12 1.77
CA GLN A 191 -16.05 -26.15 0.72
C GLN A 191 -15.26 -25.69 -0.51
N ALA A 192 -14.70 -24.47 -0.51
CA ALA A 192 -13.90 -24.00 -1.63
C ALA A 192 -12.43 -24.38 -1.41
N ASP A 193 -11.82 -25.06 -2.39
CA ASP A 193 -10.43 -25.51 -2.28
C ASP A 193 -9.42 -24.38 -2.54
N HIS A 194 -9.76 -23.39 -3.39
CA HIS A 194 -8.89 -22.29 -3.75
C HIS A 194 -9.66 -20.98 -4.01
N ASP A 195 -8.99 -19.86 -3.80
CA ASP A 195 -9.50 -18.56 -4.24
C ASP A 195 -9.26 -18.38 -5.74
N THR A 196 -10.26 -17.84 -6.44
CA THR A 196 -10.28 -17.74 -7.90
C THR A 196 -9.45 -16.56 -8.44
N ALA A 197 -9.02 -15.62 -7.60
CA ALA A 197 -8.28 -14.43 -8.02
C ALA A 197 -7.20 -14.03 -7.02
N TYR A 198 -6.04 -13.62 -7.56
CA TYR A 198 -4.98 -12.98 -6.78
C TYR A 198 -5.37 -11.53 -6.48
N LEU A 199 -5.78 -11.24 -5.24
CA LEU A 199 -6.18 -9.92 -4.77
C LEU A 199 -5.48 -9.60 -3.46
N GLY A 200 -5.10 -8.34 -3.26
CA GLY A 200 -4.50 -7.84 -2.03
C GLY A 200 -3.14 -7.18 -2.21
N THR A 201 -2.69 -6.50 -1.16
CA THR A 201 -1.47 -5.70 -1.15
C THR A 201 -0.27 -6.56 -0.72
N ARG A 202 0.67 -6.83 -1.63
CA ARG A 202 1.78 -7.82 -1.48
C ARG A 202 2.48 -7.88 -0.13
N PRO A 203 2.90 -6.77 0.51
CA PRO A 203 3.59 -6.85 1.80
C PRO A 203 2.73 -7.39 2.94
N TYR A 204 1.39 -7.37 2.79
CA TYR A 204 0.41 -7.73 3.82
C TYR A 204 -0.37 -8.99 3.48
N ALA A 205 -0.28 -9.47 2.24
CA ALA A 205 -1.00 -10.65 1.76
C ALA A 205 -0.24 -11.96 2.08
N PRO A 206 -0.88 -12.96 2.72
CA PRO A 206 -0.29 -14.24 2.98
C PRO A 206 -0.22 -15.14 1.74
N PRO A 207 0.53 -16.29 1.79
CA PRO A 207 0.68 -17.19 0.65
C PRO A 207 -0.64 -17.73 0.09
N GLU A 208 -1.62 -18.06 0.93
CA GLU A 208 -2.93 -18.58 0.49
C GLU A 208 -3.68 -17.56 -0.38
N GLN A 209 -3.52 -16.26 -0.11
CA GLN A 209 -4.11 -15.20 -0.92
C GLN A 209 -3.41 -15.04 -2.29
N CYS A 210 -2.22 -15.64 -2.44
CA CYS A 210 -1.47 -15.71 -3.68
C CYS A 210 -1.83 -16.94 -4.55
N GLY A 211 -2.95 -17.63 -4.27
CA GLY A 211 -3.40 -18.80 -5.02
C GLY A 211 -2.90 -20.14 -4.48
N PHE A 212 -2.27 -20.16 -3.28
CA PHE A 212 -1.78 -21.40 -2.65
C PHE A 212 -2.78 -22.00 -1.64
N GLY A 213 -4.02 -21.52 -1.60
CA GLY A 213 -5.04 -22.02 -0.69
C GLY A 213 -6.29 -21.16 -0.65
N GLN A 214 -7.16 -21.45 0.30
CA GLN A 214 -8.36 -20.69 0.57
C GLN A 214 -8.11 -19.66 1.66
N THR A 215 -8.60 -18.42 1.48
CA THR A 215 -8.57 -17.39 2.52
C THR A 215 -9.54 -17.72 3.66
N SER A 216 -9.12 -17.42 4.87
CA SER A 216 -9.84 -17.66 6.12
C SER A 216 -9.59 -16.51 7.11
N VAL A 217 -10.10 -16.61 8.33
CA VAL A 217 -9.81 -15.63 9.40
C VAL A 217 -8.30 -15.49 9.65
N GLN A 218 -7.53 -16.57 9.47
CA GLN A 218 -6.08 -16.55 9.60
C GLN A 218 -5.37 -15.74 8.51
N THR A 219 -6.03 -15.48 7.39
CA THR A 219 -5.55 -14.55 6.35
C THR A 219 -5.46 -13.12 6.89
N ASP A 220 -6.52 -12.67 7.56
CA ASP A 220 -6.54 -11.34 8.19
C ASP A 220 -5.61 -11.28 9.42
N VAL A 221 -5.49 -12.37 10.17
CA VAL A 221 -4.50 -12.48 11.25
C VAL A 221 -3.09 -12.26 10.73
N TYR A 222 -2.72 -12.88 9.61
CA TYR A 222 -1.41 -12.63 8.99
C TYR A 222 -1.20 -11.14 8.63
N ALA A 223 -2.21 -10.50 8.03
CA ALA A 223 -2.15 -9.09 7.69
C ALA A 223 -1.99 -8.21 8.94
N LEU A 224 -2.64 -8.55 10.07
CA LEU A 224 -2.44 -7.90 11.37
C LEU A 224 -0.98 -8.02 11.84
N GLY A 225 -0.32 -9.17 11.66
CA GLY A 225 1.11 -9.33 11.99
C GLY A 225 2.01 -8.42 11.14
N ALA A 226 1.72 -8.29 9.85
CA ALA A 226 2.44 -7.40 8.95
C ALA A 226 2.19 -5.91 9.30
N VAL A 227 0.98 -5.55 9.74
CA VAL A 227 0.65 -4.22 10.24
C VAL A 227 1.33 -3.95 11.58
N LEU A 228 1.40 -4.92 12.50
CA LEU A 228 2.14 -4.80 13.75
C LEU A 228 3.63 -4.50 13.49
N PHE A 229 4.24 -5.23 12.56
CA PHE A 229 5.60 -4.96 12.12
C PHE A 229 5.75 -3.52 11.58
N TYR A 230 4.80 -3.07 10.74
CA TYR A 230 4.79 -1.70 10.23
C TYR A 230 4.69 -0.65 11.34
N CYS A 231 3.79 -0.82 12.30
CA CYS A 231 3.63 0.11 13.42
C CYS A 231 4.91 0.27 14.24
N LEU A 232 5.65 -0.81 14.47
CA LEU A 232 6.88 -0.80 15.26
C LEU A 232 8.08 -0.24 14.49
N THR A 233 8.16 -0.49 13.18
CA THR A 233 9.35 -0.16 12.36
C THR A 233 9.16 1.09 11.49
N GLY A 234 7.92 1.47 11.15
CA GLY A 234 7.60 2.53 10.19
C GLY A 234 7.82 2.13 8.73
N ARG A 235 8.02 0.86 8.44
CA ARG A 235 8.24 0.33 7.08
C ARG A 235 7.47 -0.97 6.85
N SER A 236 7.11 -1.25 5.61
CA SER A 236 6.49 -2.52 5.24
C SER A 236 7.46 -3.69 5.39
N MET A 237 6.90 -4.84 5.77
CA MET A 237 7.63 -6.10 5.90
C MET A 237 8.14 -6.60 4.55
N SER A 238 9.35 -7.14 4.52
CA SER A 238 9.99 -7.74 3.34
C SER A 238 10.27 -9.23 3.56
N ASN A 239 10.58 -9.95 2.48
CA ASN A 239 11.00 -11.35 2.61
C ASN A 239 12.27 -11.53 3.43
N ASN A 240 13.16 -10.54 3.45
CA ASN A 240 14.39 -10.59 4.25
C ASN A 240 14.10 -10.54 5.75
N ASP A 241 13.04 -9.83 6.17
CA ASP A 241 12.68 -9.74 7.58
C ASP A 241 12.29 -11.11 8.15
N ARG A 242 11.66 -11.97 7.34
CA ARG A 242 11.38 -13.36 7.72
C ARG A 242 12.62 -14.22 7.86
N LEU A 243 13.59 -14.04 6.95
CA LEU A 243 14.84 -14.82 6.96
C LEU A 243 15.70 -14.54 8.18
N ILE A 244 15.53 -13.37 8.81
CA ILE A 244 16.23 -12.96 10.02
C ILE A 244 15.33 -12.99 11.26
N ASP A 245 14.24 -13.76 11.23
CA ASP A 245 13.28 -13.92 12.31
C ASP A 245 12.81 -12.56 12.90
N TYR A 246 12.56 -11.60 12.01
CA TYR A 246 12.12 -10.23 12.34
C TYR A 246 13.08 -9.49 13.30
N ALA A 247 14.37 -9.78 13.22
CA ALA A 247 15.42 -9.19 14.06
C ALA A 247 15.71 -7.73 13.66
N ASP A 248 14.73 -6.85 13.86
CA ASP A 248 14.87 -5.40 13.72
C ASP A 248 15.11 -4.79 15.12
N PRO A 249 16.10 -3.88 15.30
CA PRO A 249 16.38 -3.25 16.58
C PRO A 249 15.20 -2.49 17.19
N SER A 250 14.24 -2.04 16.37
CA SER A 250 13.03 -1.35 16.83
C SER A 250 11.97 -2.29 17.41
N ILE A 251 12.10 -3.60 17.23
CA ILE A 251 11.12 -4.58 17.70
C ILE A 251 11.62 -5.26 18.98
N PRO A 252 10.91 -5.12 20.12
CA PRO A 252 11.18 -5.90 21.33
C PRO A 252 11.16 -7.42 21.08
N GLY A 253 12.02 -8.16 21.78
CA GLY A 253 12.21 -9.59 21.54
C GLY A 253 10.94 -10.45 21.73
N ASP A 254 10.09 -10.11 22.70
CA ASP A 254 8.81 -10.74 22.94
C ASP A 254 7.80 -10.48 21.81
N LEU A 255 7.77 -9.26 21.26
CA LEU A 255 6.93 -8.91 20.10
C LEU A 255 7.42 -9.55 18.79
N ARG A 256 8.73 -9.83 18.66
CA ARG A 256 9.23 -10.61 17.52
C ARG A 256 8.62 -12.00 17.44
N LEU A 257 8.48 -12.66 18.59
CA LEU A 257 7.84 -14.00 18.67
C LEU A 257 6.36 -13.93 18.27
N VAL A 258 5.64 -12.88 18.69
CA VAL A 258 4.26 -12.65 18.28
C VAL A 258 4.17 -12.45 16.77
N ILE A 259 5.00 -11.58 16.18
CA ILE A 259 5.03 -11.35 14.72
C ILE A 259 5.36 -12.63 13.97
N ALA A 260 6.39 -13.37 14.41
CA ALA A 260 6.81 -14.61 13.75
C ALA A 260 5.68 -15.65 13.70
N LYS A 261 4.98 -15.85 14.81
CA LYS A 261 3.83 -16.74 14.86
C LYS A 261 2.68 -16.23 14.01
N THR A 262 2.36 -14.94 14.08
CA THR A 262 1.25 -14.33 13.32
C THR A 262 1.49 -14.42 11.81
N CYS A 263 2.74 -14.25 11.37
CA CYS A 263 3.14 -14.27 9.97
C CYS A 263 3.68 -15.63 9.50
N ALA A 264 3.37 -16.73 10.22
CA ALA A 264 3.74 -18.08 9.79
C ALA A 264 3.19 -18.38 8.38
N LEU A 265 3.95 -19.15 7.58
CA LEU A 265 3.56 -19.47 6.20
C LEU A 265 2.31 -20.34 6.16
N ASP A 266 2.24 -21.40 6.99
CA ASP A 266 1.03 -22.20 7.14
C ASP A 266 0.05 -21.46 8.07
N ALA A 267 -1.19 -21.30 7.61
CA ALA A 267 -2.26 -20.66 8.38
C ALA A 267 -2.54 -21.37 9.72
N LYS A 268 -2.31 -22.69 9.80
CA LYS A 268 -2.51 -23.50 11.01
C LYS A 268 -1.52 -23.16 12.13
N ASP A 269 -0.34 -22.65 11.79
CA ASP A 269 0.69 -22.27 12.76
C ASP A 269 0.46 -20.86 13.33
N ARG A 270 -0.51 -20.11 12.77
CA ARG A 270 -0.87 -18.76 13.23
C ARG A 270 -1.78 -18.81 14.45
N TYR A 271 -2.12 -17.64 14.99
CA TYR A 271 -3.23 -17.50 15.93
C TYR A 271 -4.56 -17.83 15.25
N THR A 272 -5.49 -18.42 15.98
CA THR A 272 -6.76 -18.90 15.43
C THR A 272 -7.74 -17.77 15.14
N SER A 273 -7.60 -16.63 15.83
CA SER A 273 -8.44 -15.44 15.68
C SER A 273 -7.64 -14.15 15.93
N ALA A 274 -8.21 -13.01 15.56
CA ALA A 274 -7.66 -11.70 15.91
C ALA A 274 -7.71 -11.46 17.43
N ARG A 275 -8.70 -12.03 18.11
CA ARG A 275 -8.80 -12.00 19.58
C ARG A 275 -7.63 -12.73 20.23
N ASP A 276 -7.27 -13.93 19.75
CA ASP A 276 -6.14 -14.69 20.32
C ASP A 276 -4.81 -13.94 20.12
N LEU A 277 -4.65 -13.28 18.97
CA LEU A 277 -3.52 -12.41 18.71
C LEU A 277 -3.48 -11.20 19.68
N LYS A 278 -4.64 -10.56 19.93
CA LYS A 278 -4.76 -9.47 20.91
C LYS A 278 -4.29 -9.91 22.28
N VAL A 279 -4.79 -11.05 22.76
CA VAL A 279 -4.40 -11.61 24.08
C VAL A 279 -2.91 -11.87 24.14
N ALA A 280 -2.32 -12.46 23.10
CA ALA A 280 -0.89 -12.71 23.04
C ALA A 280 -0.05 -11.41 23.03
N PHE A 281 -0.48 -10.40 22.29
CA PHE A 281 0.15 -9.08 22.25
C PHE A 281 0.13 -8.40 23.63
N GLU A 282 -1.04 -8.35 24.29
CA GLU A 282 -1.20 -7.74 25.61
C GLU A 282 -0.45 -8.50 26.72
N ALA A 283 -0.18 -9.79 26.51
CA ALA A 283 0.62 -10.60 27.43
C ALA A 283 2.11 -10.27 27.39
N CYS A 284 2.61 -9.61 26.33
CA CYS A 284 4.02 -9.29 26.16
C CYS A 284 4.55 -8.38 27.27
N PRO A 285 5.69 -8.71 27.90
CA PRO A 285 6.32 -7.91 28.95
C PRO A 285 6.62 -6.47 28.51
N SER A 286 7.08 -6.27 27.28
CA SER A 286 7.36 -4.94 26.70
C SER A 286 6.10 -4.07 26.63
N VAL A 287 4.98 -4.65 26.22
CA VAL A 287 3.67 -3.98 26.15
C VAL A 287 3.18 -3.62 27.56
N ARG A 288 3.23 -4.57 28.49
CA ARG A 288 2.83 -4.35 29.90
C ARG A 288 3.69 -3.30 30.61
N ALA A 289 4.99 -3.22 30.30
CA ALA A 289 5.88 -2.22 30.88
C ALA A 289 5.45 -0.80 30.47
N VAL A 290 5.12 -0.59 29.21
CA VAL A 290 4.62 0.72 28.70
C VAL A 290 3.28 1.07 29.33
N MET A 291 2.35 0.10 29.43
CA MET A 291 1.05 0.30 30.12
C MET A 291 1.23 0.77 31.56
N ARG A 292 2.12 0.11 32.33
CA ARG A 292 2.41 0.49 33.72
C ARG A 292 3.01 1.89 33.82
N ALA A 293 3.97 2.21 32.96
CA ALA A 293 4.60 3.53 32.93
C ALA A 293 3.58 4.65 32.65
N ARG A 294 2.62 4.39 31.77
CA ARG A 294 1.56 5.34 31.44
C ARG A 294 0.56 5.54 32.60
N LEU A 295 0.17 4.47 33.27
CA LEU A 295 -0.72 4.55 34.45
C LEU A 295 -0.06 5.32 35.61
N GLN A 296 1.28 5.24 35.75
CA GLN A 296 2.04 5.94 36.76
C GLN A 296 2.31 7.42 36.43
N ASN A 297 2.41 7.75 35.12
CA ASN A 297 2.59 9.11 34.62
C ASN A 297 1.55 9.40 33.53
N PRO A 298 0.28 9.69 33.90
CA PRO A 298 -0.69 10.12 32.92
C PRO A 298 -0.17 11.40 32.24
N ALA A 299 -0.15 11.42 30.90
CA ALA A 299 0.24 12.60 30.16
C ALA A 299 -0.63 13.79 30.62
N PRO A 300 -0.04 14.98 30.87
CA PRO A 300 -0.81 16.15 31.20
C PRO A 300 -1.86 16.40 30.10
N ALA A 301 -3.12 16.59 30.50
CA ALA A 301 -4.19 16.94 29.58
C ALA A 301 -3.73 18.15 28.76
N ARG A 302 -3.58 18.00 27.46
CA ARG A 302 -3.28 19.11 26.56
C ARG A 302 -4.39 20.15 26.74
N PRO A 303 -4.05 21.45 26.90
CA PRO A 303 -5.08 22.48 26.95
C PRO A 303 -5.96 22.36 25.70
N PRO A 304 -7.27 22.61 25.79
CA PRO A 304 -8.17 22.50 24.65
C PRO A 304 -7.60 23.34 23.51
N VAL A 305 -7.32 22.69 22.40
CA VAL A 305 -6.92 23.37 21.16
C VAL A 305 -8.12 24.25 20.79
N ALA A 306 -7.91 25.57 20.82
CA ALA A 306 -8.88 26.53 20.33
C ALA A 306 -9.28 26.11 18.91
N ASP A 307 -10.57 26.14 18.65
CA ASP A 307 -11.25 25.66 17.44
C ASP A 307 -10.55 26.20 16.18
N GLU A 308 -9.64 25.40 15.59
CA GLU A 308 -8.92 25.73 14.34
C GLU A 308 -9.82 25.68 13.10
N ARG A 309 -11.14 25.71 13.27
CA ARG A 309 -12.10 25.70 12.15
C ARG A 309 -12.11 27.01 11.35
N GLN A 310 -11.34 28.03 11.74
CA GLN A 310 -11.31 29.33 11.04
C GLN A 310 -9.95 29.74 10.45
N ALA A 311 -8.92 28.90 10.46
CA ALA A 311 -7.59 29.31 10.01
C ALA A 311 -7.04 28.55 8.78
N ASN A 312 -7.84 27.79 8.05
CA ASN A 312 -7.37 27.02 6.87
C ASN A 312 -7.91 27.52 5.52
N ASP A 313 -8.22 28.83 5.40
CA ASP A 313 -8.45 29.50 4.12
C ASP A 313 -7.19 30.21 3.59
N SER A 314 -6.01 29.67 3.83
CA SER A 314 -4.82 30.03 3.05
C SER A 314 -4.66 29.00 1.93
N PRO A 315 -4.54 29.43 0.67
CA PRO A 315 -4.40 28.50 -0.44
C PRO A 315 -3.10 27.71 -0.25
N GLU A 316 -3.25 26.42 -0.06
CA GLU A 316 -2.16 25.44 -0.07
C GLU A 316 -1.36 25.65 -1.35
N GLN A 317 -0.13 26.16 -1.22
CA GLN A 317 0.76 26.30 -2.35
C GLN A 317 0.99 24.93 -2.94
N SER A 318 0.39 24.67 -4.10
CA SER A 318 0.63 23.47 -4.89
C SER A 318 2.14 23.22 -5.01
N PRO A 319 2.62 22.01 -4.77
CA PRO A 319 4.04 21.71 -4.91
C PRO A 319 4.48 22.04 -6.34
N ARG A 320 5.58 22.78 -6.45
CA ARG A 320 6.15 23.18 -7.73
C ARG A 320 6.29 21.98 -8.66
N PRO A 321 5.91 22.07 -9.94
CA PRO A 321 5.76 20.91 -10.84
C PRO A 321 7.03 20.08 -11.05
N HIS A 322 8.20 20.58 -10.70
CA HIS A 322 9.48 19.89 -10.87
C HIS A 322 9.73 18.77 -9.84
N GLY A 323 9.11 18.83 -8.65
CA GLY A 323 9.25 17.77 -7.63
C GLY A 323 8.35 16.54 -7.87
N ALA A 324 7.17 16.77 -8.47
CA ALA A 324 6.19 15.70 -8.70
C ALA A 324 6.66 14.72 -9.80
N VAL A 325 7.28 15.19 -10.86
CA VAL A 325 7.81 14.36 -11.94
C VAL A 325 8.99 13.51 -11.46
N LEU A 326 9.89 14.07 -10.65
CA LEU A 326 11.00 13.30 -10.07
C LEU A 326 10.52 12.24 -9.07
N ALA A 327 9.49 12.53 -8.26
CA ALA A 327 8.88 11.58 -7.34
C ALA A 327 8.13 10.46 -8.08
N LEU A 328 7.48 10.77 -9.21
CA LEU A 328 6.83 9.79 -10.07
C LEU A 328 7.85 8.87 -10.75
N LEU A 329 8.94 9.45 -11.30
CA LEU A 329 10.02 8.68 -11.92
C LEU A 329 10.78 7.78 -10.92
N ALA A 330 10.88 8.18 -9.66
CA ALA A 330 11.49 7.37 -8.61
C ALA A 330 10.65 6.12 -8.24
N ARG A 331 9.33 6.14 -8.46
CA ARG A 331 8.40 5.04 -8.17
C ARG A 331 8.17 4.08 -9.34
N LEU A 332 8.50 4.47 -10.56
CA LEU A 332 8.32 3.66 -11.76
C LEU A 332 9.00 2.26 -11.70
N PRO A 333 10.23 2.09 -11.16
CA PRO A 333 10.87 0.78 -11.13
C PRO A 333 10.14 -0.27 -10.28
N ASP A 334 9.40 0.16 -9.24
CA ASP A 334 8.71 -0.76 -8.32
C ASP A 334 7.33 -1.20 -8.85
N ALA A 335 6.77 -0.48 -9.81
CA ALA A 335 5.48 -0.78 -10.44
C ALA A 335 5.59 -1.85 -11.56
N ILE A 336 6.80 -2.15 -12.06
CA ILE A 336 6.99 -3.07 -13.19
C ILE A 336 7.05 -4.53 -12.72
N PRO A 337 6.25 -5.45 -13.29
CA PRO A 337 6.30 -6.87 -12.98
C PRO A 337 7.69 -7.49 -13.18
N ILE A 338 8.10 -8.36 -12.26
CA ILE A 338 9.46 -8.97 -12.25
C ILE A 338 9.80 -9.73 -13.54
N TRP A 339 8.82 -10.34 -14.21
CA TRP A 339 9.06 -11.05 -15.45
C TRP A 339 9.43 -10.10 -16.61
N ILE A 340 8.82 -8.91 -16.67
CA ILE A 340 9.17 -7.85 -17.63
C ILE A 340 10.60 -7.39 -17.38
N CYS A 341 10.99 -7.18 -16.11
CA CYS A 341 12.36 -6.82 -15.76
C CYS A 341 13.39 -7.91 -16.14
N ARG A 342 12.99 -9.20 -16.10
CA ARG A 342 13.86 -10.30 -16.56
C ARG A 342 14.09 -10.24 -18.07
N VAL A 343 13.03 -10.07 -18.85
CA VAL A 343 13.11 -9.93 -20.30
C VAL A 343 13.92 -8.69 -20.65
N TRP A 344 13.70 -7.58 -19.97
CA TRP A 344 14.43 -6.33 -20.14
C TRP A 344 15.93 -6.49 -19.84
N ASN A 345 16.28 -7.12 -18.71
CA ASN A 345 17.67 -7.36 -18.35
C ASN A 345 18.37 -8.30 -19.32
N ALA A 346 17.70 -9.34 -19.83
CA ALA A 346 18.23 -10.23 -20.86
C ALA A 346 18.46 -9.49 -22.18
N PHE A 347 17.52 -8.62 -22.57
CA PHE A 347 17.64 -7.76 -23.75
C PHE A 347 18.84 -6.80 -23.64
N ILE A 348 19.01 -6.13 -22.49
CA ILE A 348 20.15 -5.24 -22.26
C ILE A 348 21.47 -6.02 -22.27
N ALA A 349 21.53 -7.18 -21.63
CA ALA A 349 22.73 -8.01 -21.61
C ALA A 349 23.12 -8.49 -23.01
N LEU A 350 22.15 -8.92 -23.83
CA LEU A 350 22.37 -9.33 -25.20
C LEU A 350 22.89 -8.15 -26.05
N ASN A 351 22.24 -6.99 -25.98
CA ASN A 351 22.67 -5.80 -26.71
C ASN A 351 24.07 -5.33 -26.26
N TRP A 352 24.39 -5.43 -24.97
CA TRP A 352 25.71 -5.09 -24.46
C TRP A 352 26.78 -6.01 -25.05
N VAL A 353 26.55 -7.34 -25.09
CA VAL A 353 27.49 -8.31 -25.68
C VAL A 353 27.68 -8.04 -27.18
N LEU A 354 26.61 -7.85 -27.92
CA LEU A 354 26.65 -7.54 -29.35
C LEU A 354 27.43 -6.26 -29.63
N TYR A 355 27.16 -5.22 -28.81
CA TYR A 355 27.84 -3.95 -28.95
C TYR A 355 29.30 -4.00 -28.58
N ALA A 356 29.70 -4.71 -27.51
CA ALA A 356 31.09 -4.92 -27.12
C ALA A 356 31.84 -5.66 -28.21
N TYR A 357 31.23 -6.70 -28.78
CA TYR A 357 31.81 -7.45 -29.93
C TYR A 357 31.98 -6.53 -31.14
N ALA A 358 30.92 -5.83 -31.56
CA ALA A 358 30.97 -4.93 -32.70
C ALA A 358 32.05 -3.83 -32.51
N SER A 359 32.03 -3.17 -31.34
CA SER A 359 33.02 -2.13 -31.01
C SER A 359 34.46 -2.63 -31.08
N TRP A 360 34.71 -3.87 -30.61
CA TRP A 360 36.03 -4.44 -30.63
C TRP A 360 36.52 -4.76 -32.04
N PHE A 361 35.66 -5.28 -32.94
CA PHE A 361 36.04 -5.73 -34.28
C PHE A 361 35.85 -4.65 -35.35
N THR A 362 34.97 -3.67 -35.20
CA THR A 362 34.63 -2.69 -36.25
C THR A 362 35.32 -1.33 -36.07
N THR A 363 35.88 -1.03 -34.90
CA THR A 363 36.53 0.28 -34.63
C THR A 363 37.67 0.59 -35.63
N SER A 364 38.29 -0.42 -36.21
CA SER A 364 39.35 -0.27 -37.17
C SER A 364 38.92 0.42 -38.49
N GLN A 365 37.64 0.37 -38.85
CA GLN A 365 37.13 0.94 -40.09
C GLN A 365 36.71 2.44 -39.95
N ALA A 366 36.55 2.91 -38.70
CA ALA A 366 36.08 4.27 -38.42
C ALA A 366 37.21 5.31 -38.23
N LEU A 367 38.47 4.86 -38.17
CA LEU A 367 39.62 5.72 -37.91
C LEU A 367 40.44 5.93 -39.20
N PRO A 368 41.17 7.04 -39.33
CA PRO A 368 42.02 7.34 -40.47
C PRO A 368 43.07 6.22 -40.73
N GLU A 369 43.37 5.98 -42.00
CA GLU A 369 44.42 5.04 -42.38
C GLU A 369 45.77 5.45 -41.74
N GLY A 370 46.44 4.48 -41.10
CA GLY A 370 47.71 4.72 -40.37
C GLY A 370 47.56 4.84 -38.86
N THR A 371 46.33 4.82 -38.32
CA THR A 371 46.13 4.88 -36.87
C THR A 371 46.76 3.65 -36.18
N PRO A 372 47.63 3.82 -35.15
CA PRO A 372 48.28 2.69 -34.47
C PRO A 372 47.27 1.76 -33.80
N PHE A 373 47.55 0.48 -33.83
CA PHE A 373 46.68 -0.56 -33.27
C PHE A 373 46.30 -0.31 -31.79
N TRP A 374 47.24 0.18 -30.97
CA TRP A 374 47.00 0.45 -29.56
C TRP A 374 45.99 1.61 -29.36
N LEU A 375 46.05 2.66 -30.19
CA LEU A 375 45.13 3.80 -30.12
C LEU A 375 43.69 3.37 -30.50
N ASN A 376 43.56 2.52 -31.50
CA ASN A 376 42.33 1.90 -31.92
C ASN A 376 41.68 1.10 -30.71
N ARG A 377 42.52 0.38 -29.95
CA ARG A 377 42.05 -0.34 -28.77
C ARG A 377 41.61 0.60 -27.62
N CYS A 378 42.23 1.75 -27.48
CA CYS A 378 41.78 2.78 -26.53
C CYS A 378 40.38 3.30 -26.87
N TYR A 379 40.08 3.57 -28.14
CA TYR A 379 38.74 3.93 -28.58
C TYR A 379 37.72 2.82 -28.34
N ALA A 380 38.02 1.60 -28.71
CA ALA A 380 37.17 0.43 -28.48
C ALA A 380 36.82 0.30 -26.99
N THR A 381 37.84 0.40 -26.13
CA THR A 381 37.65 0.36 -24.66
C THR A 381 36.76 1.49 -24.14
N PHE A 382 36.95 2.73 -24.64
CA PHE A 382 36.11 3.85 -24.28
C PHE A 382 34.65 3.59 -24.64
N TYR A 383 34.34 3.14 -25.83
CA TYR A 383 32.98 2.82 -26.24
C TYR A 383 32.36 1.71 -25.40
N VAL A 384 33.11 0.65 -25.06
CA VAL A 384 32.65 -0.41 -24.19
C VAL A 384 32.31 0.14 -22.78
N LEU A 385 33.15 1.02 -22.22
CA LEU A 385 32.89 1.66 -20.92
C LEU A 385 31.67 2.59 -20.96
N LEU A 386 31.51 3.38 -22.03
CA LEU A 386 30.36 4.25 -22.24
C LEU A 386 29.06 3.44 -22.22
N PHE A 387 28.96 2.39 -23.03
CA PHE A 387 27.75 1.55 -23.09
C PHE A 387 27.54 0.72 -21.84
N SER A 388 28.61 0.27 -21.17
CA SER A 388 28.51 -0.40 -19.87
C SER A 388 27.91 0.52 -18.80
N SER A 389 28.26 1.81 -18.82
CA SER A 389 27.71 2.80 -17.90
C SER A 389 26.21 3.02 -18.15
N ILE A 390 25.79 3.11 -19.41
CA ILE A 390 24.39 3.24 -19.80
C ILE A 390 23.60 1.96 -19.41
N ALA A 391 24.13 0.79 -19.77
CA ALA A 391 23.54 -0.50 -19.42
C ALA A 391 23.41 -0.66 -17.90
N TYR A 392 24.39 -0.19 -17.11
CA TYR A 392 24.35 -0.21 -15.66
C TYR A 392 23.19 0.64 -15.08
N VAL A 393 22.84 1.77 -15.66
CA VAL A 393 21.68 2.59 -15.22
C VAL A 393 20.38 1.88 -15.56
N LEU A 394 20.27 1.30 -16.76
CA LEU A 394 19.05 0.68 -17.28
C LEU A 394 18.79 -0.71 -16.70
N TYR A 395 19.83 -1.40 -16.18
CA TYR A 395 19.72 -2.76 -15.66
C TYR A 395 18.96 -2.78 -14.33
N ASP A 396 17.96 -3.64 -14.20
CA ASP A 396 17.25 -3.84 -12.93
C ASP A 396 18.11 -4.65 -11.94
N LYS A 397 18.61 -3.97 -10.92
CA LYS A 397 19.56 -4.50 -9.93
C LYS A 397 18.90 -5.09 -8.68
N ARG A 398 17.58 -5.06 -8.57
CA ARG A 398 16.85 -5.48 -7.35
C ARG A 398 17.30 -6.87 -6.86
N ARG A 399 17.47 -7.82 -7.78
CA ARG A 399 17.93 -9.19 -7.45
C ARG A 399 19.42 -9.28 -7.16
N LEU A 400 20.24 -8.52 -7.88
CA LEU A 400 21.69 -8.54 -7.67
C LEU A 400 22.05 -8.02 -6.29
N PHE A 401 21.46 -6.90 -5.89
CA PHE A 401 21.68 -6.33 -4.55
C PHE A 401 21.10 -7.22 -3.45
N ALA A 402 19.93 -7.85 -3.66
CA ALA A 402 19.37 -8.81 -2.72
C ALA A 402 20.29 -10.04 -2.51
N ARG A 403 20.91 -10.55 -3.56
CA ARG A 403 21.88 -11.69 -3.46
C ARG A 403 23.19 -11.31 -2.77
N LEU A 404 23.62 -10.05 -2.92
CA LEU A 404 24.87 -9.56 -2.35
C LEU A 404 24.69 -8.97 -0.94
N GLY A 405 23.48 -9.00 -0.37
CA GLY A 405 23.19 -8.42 0.94
C GLY A 405 23.36 -6.88 0.99
N LEU A 406 23.41 -6.22 -0.16
CA LEU A 406 23.62 -4.77 -0.25
C LEU A 406 22.27 -4.05 -0.18
N LYS A 407 22.16 -3.06 0.70
CA LYS A 407 20.97 -2.19 0.80
C LYS A 407 20.80 -1.42 -0.51
N HIS A 408 19.62 -1.55 -1.12
CA HIS A 408 19.24 -0.81 -2.33
C HIS A 408 18.86 0.63 -1.96
N HIS A 409 19.84 1.46 -1.57
CA HIS A 409 19.59 2.81 -1.03
C HIS A 409 20.20 3.94 -1.88
N ARG A 410 20.43 3.72 -3.17
CA ARG A 410 20.86 4.82 -4.03
C ARG A 410 19.75 5.18 -4.98
N SER A 411 19.16 6.36 -4.74
CA SER A 411 18.19 6.96 -5.64
C SER A 411 18.73 7.01 -7.08
N LEU A 412 17.87 6.85 -8.07
CA LEU A 412 18.19 6.95 -9.50
C LEU A 412 19.11 8.15 -9.84
N PRO A 413 18.91 9.36 -9.28
CA PRO A 413 19.81 10.49 -9.50
C PRO A 413 21.27 10.22 -9.13
N HIS A 414 21.54 9.56 -8.01
CA HIS A 414 22.93 9.24 -7.62
C HIS A 414 23.58 8.20 -8.54
N GLN A 415 22.82 7.28 -9.10
CA GLN A 415 23.33 6.34 -10.10
C GLN A 415 23.68 7.06 -11.41
N ILE A 416 22.80 7.95 -11.88
CA ILE A 416 23.02 8.79 -13.07
C ILE A 416 24.26 9.66 -12.88
N ILE A 417 24.38 10.39 -11.78
CA ILE A 417 25.53 11.23 -11.48
C ILE A 417 26.85 10.44 -11.54
N ARG A 418 26.90 9.23 -10.94
CA ARG A 418 28.09 8.37 -11.00
C ARG A 418 28.44 7.95 -12.43
N CYS A 419 27.43 7.54 -13.21
CA CYS A 419 27.67 7.16 -14.60
C CYS A 419 28.18 8.33 -15.42
N VAL A 420 27.62 9.52 -15.23
CA VAL A 420 28.11 10.76 -15.88
C VAL A 420 29.56 11.04 -15.48
N LEU A 421 29.91 10.91 -14.20
CA LEU A 421 31.32 11.09 -13.75
C LEU A 421 32.28 10.07 -14.35
N ILE A 422 31.88 8.80 -14.47
CA ILE A 422 32.69 7.74 -15.10
C ILE A 422 32.89 8.06 -16.59
N ILE A 423 31.83 8.46 -17.28
CA ILE A 423 31.89 8.82 -18.71
C ILE A 423 32.81 10.02 -18.91
N LEU A 424 32.68 11.08 -18.12
CA LEU A 424 33.53 12.27 -18.20
C LEU A 424 34.99 11.97 -17.91
N ALA A 425 35.29 11.14 -16.91
CA ALA A 425 36.65 10.69 -16.60
C ALA A 425 37.26 9.87 -17.76
N SER A 426 36.46 8.95 -18.33
CA SER A 426 36.91 8.13 -19.47
C SER A 426 37.18 8.99 -20.72
N LEU A 427 36.33 10.02 -20.96
CA LEU A 427 36.49 10.95 -22.05
C LEU A 427 37.75 11.83 -21.87
N ALA A 428 38.01 12.32 -20.67
CA ALA A 428 39.21 13.08 -20.33
C ALA A 428 40.50 12.28 -20.56
N ILE A 429 40.50 11.00 -20.16
CA ILE A 429 41.62 10.10 -20.38
C ILE A 429 41.87 9.88 -21.89
N LEU A 430 40.79 9.65 -22.66
CA LEU A 430 40.88 9.46 -24.11
C LEU A 430 41.42 10.72 -24.82
N LEU A 431 40.96 11.87 -24.40
CA LEU A 431 41.39 13.18 -24.90
C LEU A 431 42.90 13.38 -24.62
N ALA A 432 43.33 13.12 -23.38
CA ALA A 432 44.74 13.20 -22.99
C ALA A 432 45.64 12.27 -23.85
N ILE A 433 45.22 11.02 -24.09
CA ILE A 433 45.90 10.06 -24.95
C ILE A 433 45.99 10.60 -26.36
N ASN A 434 44.92 11.17 -26.89
CA ASN A 434 44.88 11.75 -28.25
C ASN A 434 45.84 12.95 -28.42
N VAL A 435 45.82 13.88 -27.47
CA VAL A 435 46.70 15.05 -27.44
C VAL A 435 48.15 14.61 -27.37
N THR A 436 48.49 13.68 -26.49
CA THR A 436 49.85 13.14 -26.36
C THR A 436 50.34 12.47 -27.65
N TYR A 437 49.46 11.71 -28.31
CA TYR A 437 49.75 11.07 -29.59
C TYR A 437 49.99 12.10 -30.70
N THR A 438 49.15 13.14 -30.81
CA THR A 438 49.27 14.18 -31.80
C THR A 438 50.58 15.00 -31.61
N VAL A 439 50.93 15.31 -30.35
CA VAL A 439 52.19 16.03 -30.04
C VAL A 439 53.44 15.15 -30.32
N ALA A 440 53.32 13.84 -30.17
CA ALA A 440 54.44 12.93 -30.41
C ALA A 440 54.73 12.68 -31.91
N ILE A 441 53.79 13.02 -32.80
CA ILE A 441 53.91 12.86 -34.26
C ILE A 441 54.21 14.21 -34.97
N SER A 442 53.86 15.34 -34.33
CA SER A 442 54.26 16.68 -34.80
C SER A 442 55.72 16.95 -34.45
#